data_429256f93b06c24681d900f7f3c81b57
#
_entry.id   429256f93b06c24681d900f7f3c81b57
#
_cell.length_a   1.000
_cell.length_b   1.000
_cell.length_c   1.000
_cell.angle_alpha   90.00
_cell.angle_beta   90.00
_cell.angle_gamma   90.00
#
_symmetry.space_group_name_H-M   'P 1'
#
loop_
_entity.id
_entity.type
_entity.pdbx_description
1 polymer ?
#
loop_
_entity_poly.entity_id
_entity_poly.type
_entity_poly.pdbx_seq_one_letter_code
_entity_poly.pdbx_strand_id
1 'polypeptide(L)'
;IAAVQDWWREHYPEYECYTNLLPNYASYSQLFGADAASGNTYASYVDSFVRTTNPDYLSYDHYCYIRQGMTGTIRPSWLSDLEVFAKASQKYNIPFYIYVLTAQHWSFTKPESYRDFAWQTYTAMTYGARGIQTFLYWPWLIPENNSDNLGNGLVDPVGNIQPLWYAVRE
;
A
#
# COMPACT_ATOMS: atom_id res chain seq x y z
N ILE A 1 -4.00 -17.77 -5.28
CA ILE A 1 -4.00 -16.46 -5.99
C ILE A 1 -3.76 -16.70 -7.47
N ALA A 2 -2.67 -17.36 -7.90
CA ALA A 2 -2.35 -17.57 -9.33
C ALA A 2 -3.53 -18.12 -10.14
N ALA A 3 -4.12 -19.23 -9.71
CA ALA A 3 -5.28 -19.82 -10.41
C ALA A 3 -6.47 -18.87 -10.56
N VAL A 4 -6.69 -17.97 -9.61
CA VAL A 4 -7.75 -16.94 -9.70
C VAL A 4 -7.38 -15.87 -10.74
N GLN A 5 -6.12 -15.44 -10.75
CA GLN A 5 -5.64 -14.47 -11.74
C GLN A 5 -5.62 -15.05 -13.16
N ASP A 6 -5.25 -16.33 -13.32
CA ASP A 6 -5.28 -17.02 -14.62
C ASP A 6 -6.71 -17.15 -15.13
N TRP A 7 -7.63 -17.55 -14.25
CA TRP A 7 -9.05 -17.60 -14.59
C TRP A 7 -9.60 -16.22 -15.00
N TRP A 8 -9.21 -15.16 -14.26
CA TRP A 8 -9.61 -13.80 -14.56
C TRP A 8 -9.11 -13.34 -15.93
N ARG A 9 -7.86 -13.57 -16.24
CA ARG A 9 -7.28 -13.24 -17.54
C ARG A 9 -7.95 -13.96 -18.71
N GLU A 10 -8.35 -15.20 -18.47
CA GLU A 10 -9.07 -15.99 -19.48
C GLU A 10 -10.48 -15.47 -19.75
N HIS A 11 -11.20 -15.03 -18.70
CA HIS A 11 -12.61 -14.68 -18.82
C HIS A 11 -12.87 -13.18 -18.98
N TYR A 12 -11.94 -12.35 -18.53
CA TYR A 12 -12.04 -10.89 -18.52
C TYR A 12 -10.71 -10.23 -18.94
N PRO A 13 -10.22 -10.51 -20.16
CA PRO A 13 -8.91 -10.05 -20.61
C PRO A 13 -8.78 -8.53 -20.74
N GLU A 14 -9.91 -7.81 -20.80
CA GLU A 14 -9.97 -6.35 -20.86
C GLU A 14 -9.79 -5.67 -19.48
N TYR A 15 -9.79 -6.45 -18.38
CA TYR A 15 -9.61 -5.93 -17.03
C TYR A 15 -8.36 -6.49 -16.39
N GLU A 16 -7.61 -5.61 -15.73
CA GLU A 16 -6.46 -6.02 -14.93
C GLU A 16 -6.91 -6.67 -13.62
N CYS A 17 -6.31 -7.81 -13.29
CA CYS A 17 -6.47 -8.45 -11.98
C CYS A 17 -5.22 -8.24 -11.17
N TYR A 18 -5.29 -7.46 -10.11
CA TYR A 18 -4.14 -7.22 -9.24
C TYR A 18 -4.38 -7.70 -7.81
N THR A 19 -3.28 -7.95 -7.12
CA THR A 19 -3.27 -8.26 -5.70
C THR A 19 -2.43 -7.23 -4.97
N ASN A 20 -2.99 -6.61 -3.94
CA ASN A 20 -2.22 -5.74 -3.08
C ASN A 20 -1.40 -6.58 -2.10
N LEU A 21 -0.09 -6.43 -2.11
CA LEU A 21 0.84 -7.18 -1.28
C LEU A 21 0.95 -6.58 0.11
N LEU A 22 1.16 -7.44 1.10
CA LEU A 22 1.40 -7.02 2.47
C LEU A 22 2.78 -6.35 2.62
N PRO A 23 2.92 -5.38 3.52
CA PRO A 23 4.21 -4.75 3.82
C PRO A 23 5.13 -5.63 4.66
N ASN A 24 6.40 -5.25 4.77
CA ASN A 24 7.43 -6.03 5.48
C ASN A 24 7.22 -6.17 7.00
N TYR A 25 6.34 -5.38 7.57
CA TYR A 25 5.98 -5.51 8.99
C TYR A 25 4.86 -6.53 9.23
N ALA A 26 4.31 -7.13 8.18
CA ALA A 26 3.41 -8.27 8.33
C ALA A 26 4.15 -9.44 8.99
N SER A 27 3.42 -10.26 9.75
CA SER A 27 4.03 -11.41 10.41
C SER A 27 4.55 -12.43 9.39
N TYR A 28 5.53 -13.23 9.81
CA TYR A 28 6.09 -14.27 8.95
C TYR A 28 5.00 -15.23 8.42
N SER A 29 4.06 -15.61 9.26
CA SER A 29 2.94 -16.47 8.86
C SER A 29 1.97 -15.81 7.87
N GLN A 30 1.80 -14.49 7.93
CA GLN A 30 0.99 -13.76 6.94
C GLN A 30 1.69 -13.72 5.57
N LEU A 31 3.01 -13.57 5.55
CA LEU A 31 3.77 -13.50 4.30
C LEU A 31 3.95 -14.88 3.65
N PHE A 32 4.20 -15.92 4.44
CA PHE A 32 4.64 -17.22 3.94
C PHE A 32 3.73 -18.40 4.30
N GLY A 33 2.73 -18.18 5.14
CA GLY A 33 1.91 -19.24 5.71
C GLY A 33 2.48 -19.79 7.04
N ALA A 34 1.62 -20.45 7.80
CA ALA A 34 1.95 -20.90 9.16
C ALA A 34 3.06 -21.99 9.18
N ASP A 35 3.10 -22.83 8.15
CA ASP A 35 4.00 -23.97 8.06
C ASP A 35 5.26 -23.70 7.20
N ALA A 36 5.50 -22.45 6.84
CA ALA A 36 6.63 -22.11 5.99
C ALA A 36 7.96 -22.33 6.71
N ALA A 37 8.93 -22.91 6.01
CA ALA A 37 10.29 -23.05 6.52
C ALA A 37 10.92 -21.70 6.81
N SER A 38 11.74 -21.62 7.86
CA SER A 38 12.48 -20.40 8.22
C SER A 38 13.50 -20.02 7.15
N GLY A 39 13.86 -18.72 7.11
CA GLY A 39 14.92 -18.22 6.22
C GLY A 39 14.41 -17.43 5.01
N ASN A 40 13.11 -17.37 4.79
CA ASN A 40 12.54 -16.49 3.76
C ASN A 40 12.68 -15.01 4.17
N THR A 41 12.86 -14.16 3.18
CA THR A 41 12.98 -12.70 3.33
C THR A 41 11.81 -12.00 2.67
N TYR A 42 11.57 -10.73 3.01
CA TYR A 42 10.54 -9.95 2.34
C TYR A 42 10.79 -9.83 0.82
N ALA A 43 12.05 -9.71 0.41
CA ALA A 43 12.41 -9.77 -1.01
C ALA A 43 12.03 -11.10 -1.67
N SER A 44 12.19 -12.23 -0.96
CA SER A 44 11.78 -13.55 -1.49
C SER A 44 10.25 -13.69 -1.56
N TYR A 45 9.50 -13.03 -0.67
CA TYR A 45 8.04 -12.96 -0.75
C TYR A 45 7.58 -12.28 -2.05
N VAL A 46 8.12 -11.08 -2.33
CA VAL A 46 7.80 -10.34 -3.56
C VAL A 46 8.25 -11.11 -4.80
N ASP A 47 9.45 -11.68 -4.79
CA ASP A 47 9.99 -12.47 -5.89
C ASP A 47 9.13 -13.71 -6.19
N SER A 48 8.73 -14.44 -5.16
CA SER A 48 7.85 -15.60 -5.28
C SER A 48 6.48 -15.22 -5.86
N PHE A 49 5.91 -14.10 -5.40
CA PHE A 49 4.65 -13.61 -5.94
C PHE A 49 4.75 -13.36 -7.45
N VAL A 50 5.75 -12.59 -7.90
CA VAL A 50 5.92 -12.28 -9.32
C VAL A 50 6.08 -13.55 -10.16
N ARG A 51 6.94 -14.47 -9.73
CA ARG A 51 7.20 -15.72 -10.45
C ARG A 51 5.99 -16.65 -10.53
N THR A 52 5.13 -16.60 -9.52
CA THR A 52 3.97 -17.50 -9.44
C THR A 52 2.75 -16.94 -10.17
N THR A 53 2.58 -15.61 -10.17
CA THR A 53 1.36 -14.98 -10.67
C THR A 53 1.54 -14.24 -11.98
N ASN A 54 2.79 -13.94 -12.38
CA ASN A 54 3.13 -13.15 -13.56
C ASN A 54 2.25 -11.88 -13.68
N PRO A 55 2.27 -10.98 -12.67
CA PRO A 55 1.36 -9.85 -12.63
C PRO A 55 1.77 -8.77 -13.65
N ASP A 56 0.78 -7.98 -14.10
CA ASP A 56 1.03 -6.84 -15.01
C ASP A 56 1.71 -5.69 -14.27
N TYR A 57 1.47 -5.58 -12.97
CA TYR A 57 2.14 -4.64 -12.07
C TYR A 57 2.16 -5.15 -10.62
N LEU A 58 3.03 -4.59 -9.81
CA LEU A 58 3.06 -4.80 -8.37
C LEU A 58 2.25 -3.71 -7.66
N SER A 59 1.49 -4.08 -6.66
CA SER A 59 0.82 -3.14 -5.75
C SER A 59 1.04 -3.54 -4.32
N TYR A 60 1.30 -2.58 -3.44
CA TYR A 60 1.40 -2.83 -2.01
C TYR A 60 1.00 -1.61 -1.18
N ASP A 61 0.70 -1.84 0.08
CA ASP A 61 0.51 -0.79 1.07
C ASP A 61 1.58 -0.87 2.15
N HIS A 62 2.19 0.26 2.42
CA HIS A 62 3.03 0.46 3.59
C HIS A 62 2.89 1.91 4.04
N TYR A 63 2.17 2.12 5.11
CA TYR A 63 1.91 3.46 5.59
C TYR A 63 3.07 3.95 6.44
N CYS A 64 3.69 5.03 5.99
CA CYS A 64 4.94 5.53 6.55
C CYS A 64 4.76 6.29 7.86
N TYR A 65 3.61 6.96 8.07
CA TYR A 65 3.37 7.76 9.26
C TYR A 65 2.73 6.92 10.36
N ILE A 66 3.42 6.79 11.48
CA ILE A 66 2.92 6.10 12.67
C ILE A 66 2.92 7.02 13.87
N ARG A 67 1.92 6.89 14.72
CA ARG A 67 1.87 7.58 16.02
C ARG A 67 2.70 6.78 17.03
N GLN A 68 3.73 7.40 17.56
CA GLN A 68 4.49 6.89 18.69
C GLN A 68 4.42 7.88 19.82
N GLY A 69 3.62 7.58 20.84
CA GLY A 69 3.32 8.53 21.91
C GLY A 69 2.49 9.72 21.37
N MET A 70 2.91 10.95 21.73
CA MET A 70 2.24 12.19 21.31
C MET A 70 2.80 12.77 20.00
N THR A 71 3.86 12.22 19.47
CA THR A 71 4.50 12.68 18.23
C THR A 71 4.42 11.61 17.16
N GLY A 72 4.02 12.02 15.95
CA GLY A 72 4.12 11.14 14.78
C GLY A 72 5.57 10.88 14.41
N THR A 73 5.85 9.71 13.88
CA THR A 73 7.18 9.36 13.34
C THR A 73 7.05 8.63 12.03
N ILE A 74 8.11 8.65 11.24
CA ILE A 74 8.21 7.87 10.01
C ILE A 74 8.68 6.47 10.35
N ARG A 75 8.00 5.46 9.84
CA ARG A 75 8.38 4.05 9.99
C ARG A 75 9.70 3.80 9.27
N PRO A 76 10.77 3.37 9.97
CA PRO A 76 12.09 3.21 9.35
C PRO A 76 12.11 2.20 8.20
N SER A 77 11.29 1.13 8.29
CA SER A 77 11.21 0.08 7.28
C SER A 77 10.50 0.50 5.98
N TRP A 78 9.90 1.69 5.92
CA TRP A 78 9.18 2.14 4.73
C TRP A 78 10.09 2.28 3.50
N LEU A 79 11.28 2.86 3.68
CA LEU A 79 12.25 3.00 2.59
C LEU A 79 12.80 1.64 2.12
N SER A 80 12.96 0.68 3.03
CA SER A 80 13.43 -0.66 2.66
C SER A 80 12.41 -1.41 1.80
N ASP A 81 11.11 -1.19 2.00
CA ASP A 81 10.09 -1.76 1.12
C ASP A 81 10.12 -1.14 -0.26
N LEU A 82 10.23 0.19 -0.35
CA LEU A 82 10.41 0.88 -1.62
C LEU A 82 11.59 0.32 -2.41
N GLU A 83 12.71 0.05 -1.72
CA GLU A 83 13.89 -0.55 -2.35
C GLU A 83 13.62 -1.97 -2.88
N VAL A 84 12.88 -2.80 -2.13
CA VAL A 84 12.51 -4.15 -2.56
C VAL A 84 11.62 -4.09 -3.81
N PHE A 85 10.61 -3.22 -3.83
CA PHE A 85 9.72 -3.07 -4.98
C PHE A 85 10.43 -2.46 -6.20
N ALA A 86 11.31 -1.48 -5.99
CA ALA A 86 12.13 -0.92 -7.06
C ALA A 86 13.03 -2.00 -7.71
N LYS A 87 13.71 -2.82 -6.91
CA LYS A 87 14.53 -3.94 -7.41
C LYS A 87 13.69 -4.99 -8.14
N ALA A 88 12.53 -5.35 -7.61
CA ALA A 88 11.62 -6.30 -8.27
C ALA A 88 11.10 -5.74 -9.59
N SER A 89 10.66 -4.48 -9.61
CA SER A 89 10.22 -3.76 -10.80
C SER A 89 11.28 -3.78 -11.91
N GLN A 90 12.53 -3.47 -11.57
CA GLN A 90 13.64 -3.52 -12.53
C GLN A 90 13.94 -4.94 -13.01
N LYS A 91 14.01 -5.91 -12.08
CA LYS A 91 14.34 -7.31 -12.40
C LYS A 91 13.34 -7.95 -13.36
N TYR A 92 12.07 -7.67 -13.16
CA TYR A 92 10.98 -8.29 -13.94
C TYR A 92 10.42 -7.40 -15.05
N ASN A 93 10.90 -6.15 -15.13
CA ASN A 93 10.44 -5.14 -16.09
C ASN A 93 8.91 -4.90 -15.98
N ILE A 94 8.39 -4.84 -14.77
CA ILE A 94 6.98 -4.53 -14.47
C ILE A 94 6.91 -3.29 -13.57
N PRO A 95 5.90 -2.41 -13.73
CA PRO A 95 5.76 -1.25 -12.86
C PRO A 95 5.34 -1.65 -11.44
N PHE A 96 5.58 -0.77 -10.46
CA PHE A 96 4.97 -0.92 -9.15
C PHE A 96 4.17 0.32 -8.76
N TYR A 97 3.10 0.08 -8.01
CA TYR A 97 2.19 1.06 -7.46
C TYR A 97 2.20 0.94 -5.94
N ILE A 98 1.99 2.06 -5.26
CA ILE A 98 1.97 2.11 -3.80
C ILE A 98 0.75 2.84 -3.28
N TYR A 99 0.17 2.33 -2.20
CA TYR A 99 -0.80 3.07 -1.41
C TYR A 99 -0.09 4.07 -0.49
N VAL A 100 -0.46 5.33 -0.61
CA VAL A 100 -0.05 6.40 0.31
C VAL A 100 -1.18 6.70 1.28
N LEU A 101 -0.81 7.07 2.49
CA LEU A 101 -1.75 7.30 3.57
C LEU A 101 -2.44 8.66 3.40
N THR A 102 -3.77 8.66 3.42
CA THR A 102 -4.61 9.87 3.40
C THR A 102 -5.69 9.84 4.48
N ALA A 103 -5.79 8.76 5.25
CA ALA A 103 -6.72 8.63 6.37
C ALA A 103 -6.03 8.04 7.59
N GLN A 104 -6.37 8.53 8.76
CA GLN A 104 -5.93 7.91 10.01
C GLN A 104 -6.66 6.57 10.20
N HIS A 105 -5.93 5.54 10.64
CA HIS A 105 -6.50 4.28 11.10
C HIS A 105 -5.52 3.56 12.01
N TRP A 106 -6.01 2.81 13.00
CA TRP A 106 -5.20 2.17 14.05
C TRP A 106 -4.13 3.11 14.62
N SER A 107 -2.86 2.74 14.47
CA SER A 107 -1.70 3.55 14.87
C SER A 107 -1.13 4.44 13.76
N PHE A 108 -1.70 4.38 12.56
CA PHE A 108 -1.24 5.19 11.44
C PHE A 108 -1.85 6.59 11.52
N THR A 109 -1.03 7.60 11.36
CA THR A 109 -1.43 9.01 11.38
C THR A 109 -1.49 9.53 9.96
N LYS A 110 -2.62 10.13 9.57
CA LYS A 110 -2.74 10.75 8.25
C LYS A 110 -1.80 11.95 8.13
N PRO A 111 -1.32 12.27 6.92
CA PRO A 111 -0.66 13.53 6.67
C PRO A 111 -1.59 14.71 6.98
N GLU A 112 -1.05 15.75 7.58
CA GLU A 112 -1.81 16.95 7.96
C GLU A 112 -1.67 18.08 6.93
N SER A 113 -0.63 18.01 6.10
CA SER A 113 -0.31 19.04 5.14
C SER A 113 0.05 18.47 3.76
N TYR A 114 0.05 19.37 2.75
CA TYR A 114 0.61 19.08 1.43
C TYR A 114 2.05 18.54 1.51
N ARG A 115 2.89 19.07 2.39
CA ARG A 115 4.28 18.64 2.54
C ARG A 115 4.40 17.18 2.94
N ASP A 116 3.56 16.75 3.87
CA ASP A 116 3.55 15.36 4.34
C ASP A 116 3.05 14.41 3.24
N PHE A 117 2.01 14.82 2.51
CA PHE A 117 1.52 14.08 1.36
C PHE A 117 2.57 14.02 0.24
N ALA A 118 3.12 15.16 -0.14
CA ALA A 118 4.15 15.27 -1.18
C ALA A 118 5.40 14.47 -0.84
N TRP A 119 5.82 14.46 0.44
CA TRP A 119 7.00 13.71 0.87
C TRP A 119 6.83 12.21 0.59
N GLN A 120 5.73 11.59 1.02
CA GLN A 120 5.53 10.16 0.76
C GLN A 120 5.38 9.86 -0.74
N THR A 121 4.68 10.70 -1.47
CA THR A 121 4.43 10.54 -2.90
C THR A 121 5.73 10.68 -3.72
N TYR A 122 6.44 11.79 -3.56
CA TYR A 122 7.67 12.04 -4.33
C TYR A 122 8.82 11.11 -3.93
N THR A 123 8.88 10.69 -2.67
CA THR A 123 9.84 9.67 -2.28
C THR A 123 9.55 8.35 -3.00
N ALA A 124 8.30 7.89 -3.02
CA ALA A 124 7.93 6.68 -3.75
C ALA A 124 8.24 6.79 -5.26
N MET A 125 7.96 7.93 -5.88
CA MET A 125 8.30 8.20 -7.29
C MET A 125 9.81 8.19 -7.53
N THR A 126 10.62 8.69 -6.59
CA THR A 126 12.10 8.65 -6.66
C THR A 126 12.61 7.21 -6.68
N TYR A 127 11.96 6.30 -5.99
CA TYR A 127 12.24 4.86 -6.06
C TYR A 127 11.67 4.18 -7.32
N GLY A 128 10.95 4.90 -8.17
CA GLY A 128 10.43 4.42 -9.44
C GLY A 128 8.98 3.96 -9.41
N ALA A 129 8.21 4.29 -8.39
CA ALA A 129 6.77 4.05 -8.40
C ALA A 129 6.12 4.73 -9.61
N ARG A 130 5.27 4.00 -10.33
CA ARG A 130 4.57 4.46 -11.53
C ARG A 130 3.11 4.82 -11.26
N GLY A 131 2.57 4.37 -10.14
CA GLY A 131 1.22 4.70 -9.71
C GLY A 131 1.16 4.97 -8.21
N ILE A 132 0.38 5.96 -7.86
CA ILE A 132 0.08 6.34 -6.48
C ILE A 132 -1.41 6.10 -6.25
N GLN A 133 -1.72 5.32 -5.24
CA GLN A 133 -3.07 5.01 -4.79
C GLN A 133 -3.27 5.63 -3.41
N THR A 134 -4.43 6.13 -3.11
CA THR A 134 -4.69 6.77 -1.81
C THR A 134 -5.46 5.86 -0.88
N PHE A 135 -4.98 5.67 0.33
CA PHE A 135 -5.76 5.05 1.38
C PHE A 135 -6.14 6.12 2.42
N LEU A 136 -7.39 6.64 2.37
CA LEU A 136 -8.40 6.28 1.39
C LEU A 136 -9.09 7.55 0.87
N TYR A 137 -9.80 7.37 -0.24
CA TYR A 137 -10.59 8.46 -0.82
C TYR A 137 -11.83 8.77 0.01
N TRP A 138 -12.66 7.75 0.27
CA TRP A 138 -13.92 7.84 1.00
C TRP A 138 -14.06 6.70 2.00
N PRO A 139 -14.27 6.98 3.30
CA PRO A 139 -14.42 5.93 4.31
C PRO A 139 -15.82 5.31 4.28
N TRP A 140 -15.88 4.00 4.39
CA TRP A 140 -17.13 3.24 4.50
C TRP A 140 -17.66 3.25 5.94
N LEU A 141 -17.90 4.33 6.56
CA LEU A 141 -18.14 4.35 7.99
C LEU A 141 -19.46 3.71 8.41
N ILE A 142 -19.31 2.83 9.37
CA ILE A 142 -20.33 2.57 10.38
C ILE A 142 -19.79 3.17 11.69
N PRO A 143 -20.23 4.37 12.10
CA PRO A 143 -19.69 5.08 13.25
C PRO A 143 -19.71 4.28 14.54
N GLU A 144 -20.70 3.38 14.68
CA GLU A 144 -20.97 2.58 15.88
C GLU A 144 -19.98 1.43 16.09
N ASN A 145 -19.19 1.05 15.08
CA ASN A 145 -18.25 -0.06 15.13
C ASN A 145 -16.89 0.27 14.49
N ASN A 146 -16.42 1.50 14.66
CA ASN A 146 -15.12 1.90 14.12
C ASN A 146 -13.96 1.37 15.00
N SER A 147 -13.81 0.04 15.06
CA SER A 147 -12.72 -0.62 15.79
C SER A 147 -11.34 -0.22 15.25
N ASP A 148 -11.26 0.19 14.00
CA ASP A 148 -10.02 0.54 13.32
C ASP A 148 -9.64 2.01 13.52
N ASN A 149 -10.48 2.78 14.23
CA ASN A 149 -10.30 4.22 14.40
C ASN A 149 -10.08 4.93 13.06
N LEU A 150 -10.84 4.53 12.03
CA LEU A 150 -10.74 5.05 10.68
C LEU A 150 -11.23 6.51 10.65
N GLY A 151 -10.34 7.41 10.31
CA GLY A 151 -10.65 8.83 10.13
C GLY A 151 -11.19 9.13 8.72
N ASN A 152 -11.52 10.40 8.51
CA ASN A 152 -11.90 10.88 7.19
C ASN A 152 -10.76 10.64 6.18
N GLY A 153 -11.15 10.21 4.98
CA GLY A 153 -10.26 10.13 3.84
C GLY A 153 -10.06 11.51 3.18
N LEU A 154 -9.98 11.54 1.86
CA LEU A 154 -10.01 12.78 1.07
C LEU A 154 -11.40 13.42 1.07
N VAL A 155 -12.41 12.60 1.27
CA VAL A 155 -13.81 12.97 1.44
C VAL A 155 -14.32 12.31 2.72
N ASP A 156 -15.19 12.97 3.48
CA ASP A 156 -15.80 12.40 4.67
C ASP A 156 -16.98 11.45 4.32
N PRO A 157 -17.54 10.71 5.30
CA PRO A 157 -18.63 9.76 5.04
C PRO A 157 -19.89 10.36 4.42
N VAL A 158 -20.12 11.65 4.60
CA VAL A 158 -21.31 12.35 4.08
C VAL A 158 -21.04 13.13 2.80
N GLY A 159 -19.82 13.02 2.24
CA GLY A 159 -19.46 13.58 0.96
C GLY A 159 -18.77 14.95 0.99
N ASN A 160 -18.40 15.48 2.18
CA ASN A 160 -17.68 16.74 2.24
C ASN A 160 -16.19 16.56 1.94
N ILE A 161 -15.65 17.40 1.08
CA ILE A 161 -14.24 17.46 0.71
C ILE A 161 -13.42 17.86 1.95
N GLN A 162 -12.36 17.12 2.23
CA GLN A 162 -11.44 17.37 3.32
C GLN A 162 -10.25 18.23 2.84
N PRO A 163 -9.57 18.97 3.73
CA PRO A 163 -8.44 19.84 3.34
C PRO A 163 -7.34 19.12 2.55
N LEU A 164 -7.04 17.86 2.88
CA LEU A 164 -6.03 17.07 2.20
C LEU A 164 -6.37 16.77 0.72
N TRP A 165 -7.64 16.80 0.35
CA TRP A 165 -8.07 16.63 -1.03
C TRP A 165 -7.46 17.69 -1.97
N TYR A 166 -7.40 18.93 -1.49
CA TYR A 166 -6.79 20.01 -2.29
C TYR A 166 -5.29 19.78 -2.50
N ALA A 167 -4.61 19.24 -1.50
CA ALA A 167 -3.20 18.87 -1.61
C ALA A 167 -2.92 17.73 -2.60
N VAL A 168 -3.87 16.81 -2.73
CA VAL A 168 -3.75 15.68 -3.67
C VAL A 168 -4.04 16.10 -5.10
N ARG A 169 -4.88 17.12 -5.29
CA ARG A 169 -5.27 17.63 -6.62
C ARG A 169 -4.17 18.43 -7.30
N GLU A 170 -3.31 19.11 -6.54
CA GLU A 170 -2.18 19.92 -7.06
C GLU A 170 -1.03 19.07 -7.57
#